data_9ace29c8af33383fb77305093f95bf25
#
_entry.id   9ace29c8af33383fb77305093f95bf25
#
_cell.length_a   1.000
_cell.length_b   1.000
_cell.length_c   1.000
_cell.angle_alpha   90.00
_cell.angle_beta   90.00
_cell.angle_gamma   90.00
#
_symmetry.space_group_name_H-M   'P 1'
#
loop_
_entity.id
_entity.type
_entity.pdbx_description
1 polymer ?
#
loop_
_entity_poly.entity_id
_entity_poly.type
_entity_poly.pdbx_seq_one_letter_code
_entity_poly.pdbx_strand_id
1 'polypeptide(L)'
;MKRSLMNILAETAKVSCFAALLLCVGRAQAGEPKYKVEGSTFQCITKMTSVKHFFVGNLAGNLKGTVAVAQAGNGEFPEGTVLQLIPNEAMIKQQKGFSPRTNDWEFFALDTDKDGTKIVSHGAEEVNNFLGLNCFECHKAARAEFDLVCEQDHGCAPLPLTRAMFHAVQQTDPRCPPEQLSAEDAAALKELGPVIEQLKNEAAANKK
;
A
#
# COMPACT_ATOMS: atom_id res chain seq x y z
N MET A 1 44.77 -37.34 -72.89
CA MET A 1 44.06 -36.25 -73.66
C MET A 1 42.79 -35.84 -72.91
N LYS A 2 42.79 -34.59 -72.48
CA LYS A 2 41.74 -33.60 -72.54
C LYS A 2 40.40 -33.85 -71.81
N ARG A 3 40.21 -32.97 -70.88
CA ARG A 3 39.13 -32.00 -70.50
C ARG A 3 38.15 -32.50 -69.47
N SER A 4 38.23 -32.00 -68.28
CA SER A 4 37.69 -30.71 -67.82
C SER A 4 36.15 -30.63 -67.93
N LEU A 5 35.52 -30.54 -66.80
CA LEU A 5 34.61 -29.41 -66.58
C LEU A 5 34.01 -29.49 -65.20
N MET A 6 34.30 -28.50 -64.49
CA MET A 6 33.66 -27.96 -63.30
C MET A 6 32.14 -28.06 -63.39
N ASN A 7 31.53 -28.64 -62.37
CA ASN A 7 30.16 -28.26 -62.04
C ASN A 7 30.15 -27.79 -60.60
N ILE A 8 30.06 -26.50 -60.51
CA ILE A 8 29.80 -25.76 -59.30
C ILE A 8 28.34 -25.99 -58.92
N LEU A 9 28.12 -26.80 -57.90
CA LEU A 9 26.81 -26.86 -57.25
C LEU A 9 26.77 -25.80 -56.18
N ALA A 10 25.99 -24.75 -56.46
CA ALA A 10 25.63 -23.74 -55.50
C ALA A 10 24.68 -24.34 -54.47
N GLU A 11 25.20 -24.64 -53.28
CA GLU A 11 24.37 -24.88 -52.13
C GLU A 11 23.85 -23.55 -51.60
N THR A 12 22.57 -23.33 -51.82
CA THR A 12 21.82 -22.24 -51.20
C THR A 12 21.68 -22.52 -49.72
N ALA A 13 22.50 -21.86 -48.92
CA ALA A 13 22.34 -21.80 -47.47
C ALA A 13 21.01 -21.07 -47.14
N LYS A 14 20.03 -21.85 -46.75
CA LYS A 14 18.80 -21.32 -46.12
C LYS A 14 19.17 -20.79 -44.74
N VAL A 15 19.43 -19.50 -44.66
CA VAL A 15 19.53 -18.77 -43.39
C VAL A 15 18.12 -18.72 -42.82
N SER A 16 17.85 -19.62 -41.89
CA SER A 16 16.63 -19.64 -41.10
C SER A 16 16.77 -18.51 -40.04
N CYS A 17 16.25 -17.34 -40.39
CA CYS A 17 16.09 -16.27 -39.38
C CYS A 17 15.02 -16.69 -38.36
N PHE A 18 15.43 -17.37 -37.31
CA PHE A 18 14.62 -17.48 -36.11
C PHE A 18 14.62 -16.09 -35.45
N ALA A 19 13.60 -15.29 -35.77
CA ALA A 19 13.28 -14.09 -35.03
C ALA A 19 12.84 -14.53 -33.62
N ALA A 20 13.78 -14.56 -32.68
CA ALA A 20 13.48 -14.68 -31.27
C ALA A 20 12.71 -13.40 -30.86
N LEU A 21 11.38 -13.51 -30.84
CA LEU A 21 10.51 -12.50 -30.22
C LEU A 21 10.79 -12.57 -28.72
N LEU A 22 11.76 -11.81 -28.25
CA LEU A 22 11.93 -11.50 -26.84
C LEU A 22 10.70 -10.69 -26.42
N LEU A 23 9.70 -11.39 -25.88
CA LEU A 23 8.64 -10.77 -25.10
C LEU A 23 9.29 -10.14 -23.87
N CYS A 24 9.74 -8.90 -24.01
CA CYS A 24 10.03 -8.04 -22.88
C CYS A 24 8.69 -7.82 -22.13
N VAL A 25 8.39 -8.71 -21.21
CA VAL A 25 7.39 -8.44 -20.17
C VAL A 25 8.02 -7.36 -19.29
N GLY A 26 7.88 -6.10 -19.75
CA GLY A 26 8.26 -4.95 -18.95
C GLY A 26 7.42 -4.99 -17.68
N ARG A 27 8.06 -5.29 -16.54
CA ARG A 27 7.48 -4.94 -15.25
C ARG A 27 7.32 -3.42 -15.29
N ALA A 28 6.08 -2.96 -15.23
CA ALA A 28 5.82 -1.55 -15.03
C ALA A 28 6.42 -1.17 -13.67
N GLN A 29 7.57 -0.53 -13.71
CA GLN A 29 8.19 0.04 -12.52
C GLN A 29 7.39 1.28 -12.12
N ALA A 30 7.26 1.50 -10.81
CA ALA A 30 6.73 2.75 -10.30
C ALA A 30 7.55 3.92 -10.84
N GLY A 31 6.88 4.99 -11.22
CA GLY A 31 7.52 6.26 -11.60
C GLY A 31 8.15 6.94 -10.38
N GLU A 32 8.93 7.98 -10.63
CA GLU A 32 9.43 8.82 -9.53
C GLU A 32 8.25 9.50 -8.82
N PRO A 33 8.20 9.48 -7.47
CA PRO A 33 7.11 10.08 -6.72
C PRO A 33 7.15 11.61 -6.84
N LYS A 34 6.01 12.24 -7.09
CA LYS A 34 5.85 13.69 -7.09
C LYS A 34 5.90 14.27 -5.69
N TYR A 35 5.28 13.57 -4.75
CA TYR A 35 5.25 13.98 -3.36
C TYR A 35 6.41 13.33 -2.63
N LYS A 36 7.40 14.14 -2.24
CA LYS A 36 8.50 13.69 -1.40
C LYS A 36 7.98 13.48 0.00
N VAL A 37 7.93 12.23 0.42
CA VAL A 37 7.40 11.82 1.71
C VAL A 37 8.55 11.62 2.68
N GLU A 38 8.47 12.30 3.80
CA GLU A 38 9.45 12.20 4.90
C GLU A 38 8.72 11.89 6.22
N GLY A 39 9.45 11.55 7.27
CA GLY A 39 8.84 11.30 8.57
C GLY A 39 7.96 12.46 9.06
N SER A 40 8.39 13.70 8.80
CA SER A 40 7.63 14.91 9.11
C SER A 40 6.28 15.04 8.41
N THR A 41 6.03 14.27 7.34
CA THR A 41 4.73 14.18 6.66
C THR A 41 3.67 13.56 7.58
N PHE A 42 4.09 12.66 8.46
CA PHE A 42 3.22 11.92 9.36
C PHE A 42 3.35 12.44 10.79
N GLN A 43 2.39 13.23 11.21
CA GLN A 43 2.32 13.77 12.57
C GLN A 43 1.29 13.02 13.41
N CYS A 44 0.99 13.53 14.59
CA CYS A 44 -0.08 13.01 15.45
C CYS A 44 -1.35 12.73 14.63
N ILE A 45 -1.78 11.47 14.61
CA ILE A 45 -2.88 11.02 13.76
C ILE A 45 -4.19 11.74 14.08
N THR A 46 -4.46 12.03 15.37
CA THR A 46 -5.71 12.69 15.79
C THR A 46 -5.79 14.17 15.40
N LYS A 47 -4.68 14.78 14.91
CA LYS A 47 -4.69 16.12 14.34
C LYS A 47 -5.11 16.15 12.87
N MET A 48 -5.16 15.02 12.21
CA MET A 48 -5.67 14.91 10.85
C MET A 48 -7.20 15.01 10.83
N THR A 49 -7.81 15.14 9.66
CA THR A 49 -9.26 15.16 9.52
C THR A 49 -9.82 13.75 9.69
N SER A 50 -10.62 13.53 10.72
CA SER A 50 -11.30 12.25 10.95
C SER A 50 -12.45 12.07 9.97
N VAL A 51 -12.52 10.91 9.33
CA VAL A 51 -13.64 10.48 8.49
C VAL A 51 -13.98 9.04 8.83
N LYS A 52 -15.21 8.78 9.23
CA LYS A 52 -15.65 7.44 9.69
C LYS A 52 -14.77 6.94 10.85
N HIS A 53 -13.83 6.04 10.58
CA HIS A 53 -12.94 5.43 11.57
C HIS A 53 -11.45 5.57 11.22
N PHE A 54 -11.12 6.37 10.21
CA PHE A 54 -9.75 6.64 9.79
C PHE A 54 -9.51 8.14 9.60
N PHE A 55 -8.29 8.51 9.34
CA PHE A 55 -7.87 9.90 9.23
C PHE A 55 -7.36 10.20 7.83
N VAL A 56 -7.66 11.40 7.36
CA VAL A 56 -7.31 11.85 6.01
C VAL A 56 -6.55 13.17 6.02
N GLY A 57 -5.64 13.31 5.07
CA GLY A 57 -4.92 14.52 4.72
C GLY A 57 -4.79 14.65 3.21
N ASN A 58 -4.21 15.78 2.74
CA ASN A 58 -3.89 15.92 1.33
C ASN A 58 -2.68 16.85 1.12
N LEU A 59 -1.62 16.32 0.53
CA LEU A 59 -0.35 17.03 0.26
C LEU A 59 -0.45 18.03 -0.89
N ALA A 60 -1.46 17.88 -1.76
CA ALA A 60 -1.72 18.78 -2.88
C ALA A 60 -2.68 19.93 -2.52
N GLY A 61 -3.14 20.01 -1.26
CA GLY A 61 -4.10 21.03 -0.82
C GLY A 61 -5.55 20.73 -1.15
N ASN A 62 -5.87 19.58 -1.73
CA ASN A 62 -7.25 19.17 -2.06
C ASN A 62 -7.91 18.32 -0.96
N LEU A 63 -7.80 18.77 0.30
CA LEU A 63 -8.40 18.06 1.44
C LEU A 63 -9.91 17.91 1.28
N LYS A 64 -10.59 18.91 0.74
CA LYS A 64 -12.06 18.86 0.52
C LYS A 64 -12.45 17.70 -0.43
N GLY A 65 -11.70 17.50 -1.52
CA GLY A 65 -11.92 16.40 -2.44
C GLY A 65 -11.65 15.05 -1.79
N THR A 66 -10.56 14.94 -1.01
CA THR A 66 -10.24 13.73 -0.24
C THR A 66 -11.36 13.36 0.74
N VAL A 67 -11.83 14.33 1.53
CA VAL A 67 -12.92 14.13 2.49
C VAL A 67 -14.20 13.70 1.80
N ALA A 68 -14.53 14.29 0.65
CA ALA A 68 -15.74 13.94 -0.09
C ALA A 68 -15.74 12.47 -0.55
N VAL A 69 -14.62 11.97 -1.11
CA VAL A 69 -14.49 10.56 -1.51
C VAL A 69 -14.52 9.64 -0.29
N ALA A 70 -13.80 9.98 0.77
CA ALA A 70 -13.76 9.22 2.00
C ALA A 70 -15.16 9.08 2.65
N GLN A 71 -15.93 10.16 2.69
CA GLN A 71 -17.30 10.15 3.20
C GLN A 71 -18.26 9.35 2.32
N ALA A 72 -18.14 9.50 1.00
CA ALA A 72 -18.93 8.72 0.05
C ALA A 72 -18.63 7.23 0.14
N GLY A 73 -17.39 6.86 0.52
CA GLY A 73 -16.93 5.48 0.60
C GLY A 73 -16.70 4.82 -0.75
N ASN A 74 -16.72 5.57 -1.83
CA ASN A 74 -16.41 5.10 -3.18
C ASN A 74 -15.87 6.25 -4.05
N GLY A 75 -15.27 5.90 -5.19
CA GLY A 75 -14.64 6.85 -6.10
C GLY A 75 -13.13 6.88 -5.99
N GLU A 76 -12.48 7.54 -6.93
CA GLU A 76 -11.04 7.70 -6.97
C GLU A 76 -10.59 8.85 -6.06
N PHE A 77 -9.65 8.58 -5.18
CA PHE A 77 -9.07 9.58 -4.30
C PHE A 77 -8.19 10.57 -5.09
N PRO A 78 -8.26 11.87 -4.78
CA PRO A 78 -7.42 12.88 -5.43
C PRO A 78 -5.92 12.62 -5.18
N GLU A 79 -5.07 13.03 -6.12
CA GLU A 79 -3.64 13.15 -5.90
C GLU A 79 -3.29 13.83 -4.58
N GLY A 80 -2.25 13.36 -3.92
CA GLY A 80 -1.78 13.90 -2.64
C GLY A 80 -2.58 13.43 -1.43
N THR A 81 -3.64 12.62 -1.61
CA THR A 81 -4.39 12.04 -0.48
C THR A 81 -3.46 11.24 0.43
N VAL A 82 -3.57 11.48 1.72
CA VAL A 82 -2.95 10.69 2.79
C VAL A 82 -4.06 10.00 3.57
N LEU A 83 -3.96 8.70 3.75
CA LEU A 83 -4.87 7.91 4.59
C LEU A 83 -4.08 7.23 5.70
N GLN A 84 -4.56 7.31 6.93
CA GLN A 84 -4.05 6.57 8.08
C GLN A 84 -5.20 5.97 8.88
N LEU A 85 -5.15 4.67 9.11
CA LEU A 85 -6.08 3.99 10.02
C LEU A 85 -5.49 3.90 11.43
N ILE A 86 -4.21 3.63 11.51
CA ILE A 86 -3.43 3.52 12.76
C ILE A 86 -2.12 4.32 12.64
N PRO A 87 -1.45 4.66 13.76
CA PRO A 87 -0.25 5.50 13.74
C PRO A 87 0.90 4.96 12.88
N ASN A 88 1.02 3.64 12.78
CA ASN A 88 2.19 2.96 12.21
C ASN A 88 2.06 2.62 10.71
N GLU A 89 0.94 2.94 10.08
CA GLU A 89 0.66 2.61 8.68
C GLU A 89 0.03 3.80 7.95
N ALA A 90 0.43 4.01 6.71
CA ALA A 90 -0.15 5.06 5.87
C ALA A 90 -0.21 4.64 4.40
N MET A 91 -1.12 5.26 3.66
CA MET A 91 -1.16 5.24 2.19
C MET A 91 -1.15 6.66 1.66
N ILE A 92 -0.39 6.90 0.59
CA ILE A 92 -0.36 8.19 -0.11
C ILE A 92 -0.67 7.98 -1.58
N LYS A 93 -1.65 8.72 -2.10
CA LYS A 93 -1.97 8.77 -3.52
C LYS A 93 -0.96 9.66 -4.22
N GLN A 94 -0.04 9.07 -4.96
CA GLN A 94 0.92 9.79 -5.78
C GLN A 94 0.24 10.34 -7.06
N GLN A 95 0.99 10.99 -7.94
CA GLN A 95 0.46 11.49 -9.21
C GLN A 95 0.05 10.34 -10.13
N LYS A 96 -0.86 10.63 -11.03
CA LYS A 96 -1.30 9.69 -12.04
C LYS A 96 -0.13 9.12 -12.85
N GLY A 97 -0.09 7.80 -12.96
CA GLY A 97 0.97 7.06 -13.66
C GLY A 97 2.19 6.73 -12.80
N PHE A 98 2.17 7.05 -11.50
CA PHE A 98 3.22 6.63 -10.56
C PHE A 98 3.34 5.11 -10.51
N SER A 99 2.24 4.43 -10.26
CA SER A 99 2.20 2.96 -10.20
C SER A 99 0.83 2.45 -10.63
N PRO A 100 0.64 2.10 -11.91
CA PRO A 100 -0.63 1.55 -12.39
C PRO A 100 -1.09 0.31 -11.63
N ARG A 101 -0.12 -0.48 -11.12
CA ARG A 101 -0.40 -1.69 -10.35
C ARG A 101 -1.10 -1.40 -9.02
N THR A 102 -0.74 -0.31 -8.36
CA THR A 102 -1.31 0.11 -7.08
C THR A 102 -2.34 1.22 -7.24
N ASN A 103 -2.82 1.47 -8.47
CA ASN A 103 -3.65 2.62 -8.76
C ASN A 103 -3.06 3.92 -8.19
N ASP A 104 -1.74 4.08 -8.34
CA ASP A 104 -0.93 5.20 -7.88
C ASP A 104 -0.84 5.39 -6.35
N TRP A 105 -1.27 4.39 -5.56
CA TRP A 105 -1.04 4.38 -4.13
C TRP A 105 0.37 3.90 -3.78
N GLU A 106 1.01 4.61 -2.87
CA GLU A 106 2.24 4.23 -2.20
C GLU A 106 1.93 3.91 -0.74
N PHE A 107 2.42 2.77 -0.25
CA PHE A 107 2.19 2.28 1.10
C PHE A 107 3.40 2.59 1.96
N PHE A 108 3.20 2.81 3.25
CA PHE A 108 4.24 3.16 4.22
C PHE A 108 4.07 2.37 5.52
N ALA A 109 5.15 1.76 5.99
CA ALA A 109 5.28 1.31 7.37
C ALA A 109 6.06 2.35 8.16
N LEU A 110 5.54 2.73 9.31
CA LEU A 110 6.04 3.82 10.12
C LEU A 110 6.44 3.29 11.51
N ASP A 111 7.57 3.77 12.00
CA ASP A 111 7.95 3.68 13.39
C ASP A 111 7.73 5.04 14.03
N THR A 112 6.98 5.07 15.14
CA THR A 112 6.50 6.31 15.76
C THR A 112 6.87 6.35 17.24
N ASP A 113 7.43 7.46 17.65
CA ASP A 113 7.73 7.74 19.04
C ASP A 113 7.40 9.21 19.40
N LYS A 114 7.69 9.63 20.64
CA LYS A 114 7.46 11.00 21.11
C LYS A 114 8.24 12.05 20.32
N ASP A 115 9.31 11.66 19.64
CA ASP A 115 10.21 12.57 18.91
C ASP A 115 9.79 12.66 17.42
N GLY A 116 8.88 11.80 16.96
CA GLY A 116 8.28 11.90 15.62
C GLY A 116 8.04 10.58 14.91
N THR A 117 8.26 10.58 13.60
CA THR A 117 8.04 9.43 12.73
C THR A 117 9.29 9.11 11.93
N LYS A 118 9.60 7.82 11.86
CA LYS A 118 10.58 7.25 10.94
C LYS A 118 9.87 6.36 9.93
N ILE A 119 10.13 6.55 8.64
CA ILE A 119 9.67 5.62 7.60
C ILE A 119 10.56 4.38 7.67
N VAL A 120 9.96 3.23 7.95
CA VAL A 120 10.66 1.94 8.04
C VAL A 120 10.80 1.32 6.66
N SER A 121 9.72 1.30 5.90
CA SER A 121 9.66 0.86 4.52
C SER A 121 8.53 1.57 3.77
N HIS A 122 8.64 1.63 2.45
CA HIS A 122 7.60 2.14 1.58
C HIS A 122 7.57 1.37 0.26
N GLY A 123 6.45 1.45 -0.46
CA GLY A 123 6.24 0.73 -1.71
C GLY A 123 5.19 -0.37 -1.59
N ALA A 124 4.98 -1.10 -2.67
CA ALA A 124 3.96 -2.15 -2.74
C ALA A 124 4.44 -3.51 -2.20
N GLU A 125 5.71 -3.84 -2.46
CA GLU A 125 6.28 -5.14 -2.11
C GLU A 125 6.89 -5.15 -0.70
N GLU A 126 7.40 -4.01 -0.28
CA GLU A 126 8.25 -3.86 0.90
C GLU A 126 7.47 -3.64 2.19
N VAL A 127 6.20 -3.19 2.07
CA VAL A 127 5.42 -2.80 3.24
C VAL A 127 4.57 -3.94 3.75
N ASN A 128 4.86 -4.35 4.97
CA ASN A 128 4.03 -5.27 5.71
C ASN A 128 3.43 -4.56 6.92
N ASN A 129 2.21 -4.93 7.27
CA ASN A 129 1.56 -4.46 8.48
C ASN A 129 2.19 -5.08 9.75
N PHE A 130 1.72 -4.66 10.93
CA PHE A 130 2.22 -5.16 12.20
C PHE A 130 2.00 -6.69 12.44
N LEU A 131 1.16 -7.33 11.60
CA LEU A 131 0.97 -8.79 11.58
C LEU A 131 1.93 -9.50 10.63
N GLY A 132 2.76 -8.75 9.88
CA GLY A 132 3.68 -9.27 8.87
C GLY A 132 3.00 -9.68 7.57
N LEU A 133 1.78 -9.17 7.29
CA LEU A 133 1.05 -9.35 6.05
C LEU A 133 1.33 -8.15 5.13
N ASN A 134 1.56 -8.42 3.84
CA ASN A 134 1.82 -7.36 2.87
C ASN A 134 0.57 -6.49 2.68
N CYS A 135 0.73 -5.17 2.80
CA CYS A 135 -0.37 -4.22 2.74
C CYS A 135 -1.07 -4.23 1.37
N PHE A 136 -0.30 -4.14 0.30
CA PHE A 136 -0.86 -4.14 -1.05
C PHE A 136 -1.58 -5.45 -1.40
N GLU A 137 -1.06 -6.61 -0.97
CA GLU A 137 -1.69 -7.90 -1.23
C GLU A 137 -3.11 -8.00 -0.64
N CYS A 138 -3.35 -7.35 0.49
CA CYS A 138 -4.69 -7.22 1.05
C CYS A 138 -5.53 -6.17 0.29
N HIS A 139 -4.98 -4.97 0.09
CA HIS A 139 -5.69 -3.84 -0.50
C HIS A 139 -6.09 -4.07 -1.96
N LYS A 140 -5.32 -4.84 -2.74
CA LYS A 140 -5.68 -5.19 -4.13
C LYS A 140 -6.97 -6.01 -4.27
N ALA A 141 -7.48 -6.57 -3.18
CA ALA A 141 -8.75 -7.28 -3.16
C ALA A 141 -9.97 -6.35 -3.13
N ALA A 142 -9.77 -5.06 -2.84
CA ALA A 142 -10.84 -4.07 -2.92
C ALA A 142 -11.37 -3.99 -4.36
N ARG A 143 -12.71 -3.92 -4.51
CA ARG A 143 -13.33 -3.71 -5.82
C ARG A 143 -12.90 -2.35 -6.39
N ALA A 144 -12.88 -2.25 -7.73
CA ALA A 144 -12.31 -1.10 -8.44
C ALA A 144 -12.92 0.26 -8.04
N GLU A 145 -14.21 0.29 -7.72
CA GLU A 145 -14.92 1.49 -7.29
C GLU A 145 -14.46 2.06 -5.94
N PHE A 146 -13.65 1.31 -5.19
CA PHE A 146 -13.13 1.71 -3.88
C PHE A 146 -11.66 2.12 -3.87
N ASP A 147 -11.06 2.23 -5.04
CA ASP A 147 -9.69 2.75 -5.22
C ASP A 147 -8.66 2.12 -4.26
N LEU A 148 -8.69 0.78 -4.12
CA LEU A 148 -7.83 0.00 -3.21
C LEU A 148 -8.01 0.35 -1.71
N VAL A 149 -9.06 1.04 -1.33
CA VAL A 149 -9.33 1.31 0.10
C VAL A 149 -10.24 0.22 0.67
N CYS A 150 -9.75 -0.44 1.71
CA CYS A 150 -10.45 -1.53 2.39
C CYS A 150 -11.32 -0.98 3.53
N GLU A 151 -12.62 -1.05 3.34
CA GLU A 151 -13.62 -0.90 4.40
C GLU A 151 -14.56 -2.13 4.38
N GLN A 152 -15.54 -2.16 5.26
CA GLN A 152 -16.56 -3.21 5.25
C GLN A 152 -17.25 -3.25 3.88
N ASP A 153 -17.42 -4.45 3.34
CA ASP A 153 -18.04 -4.71 2.03
C ASP A 153 -17.30 -4.18 0.80
N HIS A 154 -16.04 -3.73 0.95
CA HIS A 154 -15.20 -3.31 -0.19
C HIS A 154 -14.55 -4.47 -0.96
N GLY A 155 -14.61 -5.70 -0.46
CA GLY A 155 -14.04 -6.89 -1.09
C GLY A 155 -12.78 -7.43 -0.41
N CYS A 156 -12.19 -6.66 0.49
CA CYS A 156 -11.05 -7.12 1.30
C CYS A 156 -11.50 -8.12 2.37
N ALA A 157 -10.59 -9.01 2.75
CA ALA A 157 -10.83 -9.91 3.89
C ALA A 157 -11.00 -9.08 5.17
N PRO A 158 -12.04 -9.33 5.98
CA PRO A 158 -12.24 -8.60 7.22
C PRO A 158 -11.13 -8.93 8.21
N LEU A 159 -10.63 -7.90 8.90
CA LEU A 159 -9.78 -8.10 10.06
C LEU A 159 -10.68 -8.39 11.29
N PRO A 160 -10.29 -9.30 12.18
CA PRO A 160 -11.05 -9.60 13.39
C PRO A 160 -10.80 -8.54 14.48
N LEU A 161 -10.84 -7.26 14.07
CA LEU A 161 -10.62 -6.09 14.92
C LEU A 161 -11.88 -5.24 14.95
N THR A 162 -12.29 -4.83 16.15
CA THR A 162 -13.45 -3.97 16.33
C THR A 162 -13.10 -2.49 16.09
N ARG A 163 -14.10 -1.66 15.83
CA ARG A 163 -13.91 -0.20 15.76
C ARG A 163 -13.35 0.40 17.04
N ALA A 164 -13.77 -0.15 18.20
CA ALA A 164 -13.23 0.27 19.49
C ALA A 164 -11.73 -0.03 19.62
N MET A 165 -11.26 -1.18 19.13
CA MET A 165 -9.84 -1.51 19.10
C MET A 165 -9.05 -0.56 18.21
N PHE A 166 -9.53 -0.24 17.01
CA PHE A 166 -8.87 0.78 16.16
C PHE A 166 -8.84 2.14 16.84
N HIS A 167 -9.96 2.60 17.40
CA HIS A 167 -10.02 3.86 18.11
C HIS A 167 -9.00 3.90 19.25
N ALA A 168 -8.97 2.86 20.08
CA ALA A 168 -8.03 2.78 21.20
C ALA A 168 -6.56 2.83 20.74
N VAL A 169 -6.19 2.15 19.63
CA VAL A 169 -4.85 2.24 19.05
C VAL A 169 -4.55 3.67 18.56
N GLN A 170 -5.51 4.35 17.97
CA GLN A 170 -5.36 5.74 17.54
C GLN A 170 -5.05 6.68 18.70
N GLN A 171 -5.65 6.43 19.88
CA GLN A 171 -5.40 7.22 21.10
C GLN A 171 -4.02 6.94 21.74
N THR A 172 -3.34 5.89 21.32
CA THR A 172 -1.98 5.58 21.80
C THR A 172 -0.86 6.15 20.93
N ASP A 173 -1.16 6.99 19.93
CA ASP A 173 -0.15 7.60 19.07
C ASP A 173 0.84 8.45 19.92
N PRO A 174 2.11 8.04 20.03
CA PRO A 174 3.07 8.71 20.90
C PRO A 174 3.44 10.12 20.43
N ARG A 175 3.09 10.48 19.19
CA ARG A 175 3.30 11.83 18.61
C ARG A 175 2.23 12.83 19.04
N CYS A 176 1.13 12.32 19.61
CA CYS A 176 0.06 13.16 20.12
C CYS A 176 0.37 13.67 21.52
N PRO A 177 -0.20 14.81 21.94
CA PRO A 177 -0.15 15.19 23.35
C PRO A 177 -0.64 14.03 24.22
N PRO A 178 0.02 13.74 25.33
CA PRO A 178 -0.41 12.66 26.19
C PRO A 178 -1.79 12.96 26.77
N GLU A 179 -2.74 12.10 26.47
CA GLU A 179 -4.09 12.13 27.03
C GLU A 179 -4.33 10.86 27.86
N GLN A 180 -5.15 11.00 28.88
CA GLN A 180 -5.54 9.81 29.66
C GLN A 180 -6.53 8.98 28.84
N LEU A 181 -6.18 7.72 28.59
CA LEU A 181 -7.07 6.79 27.92
C LEU A 181 -8.39 6.67 28.68
N SER A 182 -9.49 6.64 27.95
CA SER A 182 -10.80 6.32 28.51
C SER A 182 -10.81 4.89 29.04
N ALA A 183 -11.74 4.59 29.96
CA ALA A 183 -11.91 3.21 30.44
C ALA A 183 -12.29 2.24 29.30
N GLU A 184 -13.01 2.75 28.30
CA GLU A 184 -13.40 1.99 27.10
C GLU A 184 -12.18 1.68 26.22
N ASP A 185 -11.31 2.66 25.97
CA ASP A 185 -10.08 2.45 25.20
C ASP A 185 -9.13 1.49 25.93
N ALA A 186 -8.97 1.64 27.24
CA ALA A 186 -8.15 0.73 28.03
C ALA A 186 -8.67 -0.72 27.99
N ALA A 187 -10.00 -0.91 28.03
CA ALA A 187 -10.61 -2.23 27.88
C ALA A 187 -10.38 -2.79 26.45
N ALA A 188 -10.59 -1.97 25.42
CA ALA A 188 -10.38 -2.38 24.03
C ALA A 188 -8.91 -2.77 23.75
N LEU A 189 -7.93 -2.06 24.29
CA LEU A 189 -6.50 -2.42 24.18
C LEU A 189 -6.19 -3.76 24.89
N LYS A 190 -6.83 -4.02 26.03
CA LYS A 190 -6.66 -5.29 26.74
C LYS A 190 -7.20 -6.47 25.93
N GLU A 191 -8.33 -6.28 25.25
CA GLU A 191 -8.93 -7.30 24.38
C GLU A 191 -8.11 -7.48 23.09
N LEU A 192 -7.51 -6.41 22.58
CA LEU A 192 -6.70 -6.42 21.34
C LEU A 192 -5.47 -7.31 21.47
N GLY A 193 -4.79 -7.33 22.61
CA GLY A 193 -3.54 -8.06 22.81
C GLY A 193 -3.60 -9.54 22.38
N PRO A 194 -4.52 -10.35 22.94
CA PRO A 194 -4.70 -11.74 22.53
C PRO A 194 -5.05 -11.93 21.07
N VAL A 195 -5.86 -11.03 20.49
CA VAL A 195 -6.25 -11.09 19.06
C VAL A 195 -5.03 -10.91 18.17
N ILE A 196 -4.17 -9.92 18.47
CA ILE A 196 -2.92 -9.70 17.70
C ILE A 196 -2.01 -10.92 17.79
N GLU A 197 -1.85 -11.51 18.98
CA GLU A 197 -1.01 -12.69 19.16
C GLU A 197 -1.52 -13.87 18.34
N GLN A 198 -2.84 -14.12 18.35
CA GLN A 198 -3.46 -15.14 17.52
C GLN A 198 -3.19 -14.91 16.03
N LEU A 199 -3.43 -13.70 15.52
CA LEU A 199 -3.22 -13.35 14.11
C LEU A 199 -1.76 -13.53 13.69
N LYS A 200 -0.79 -13.15 14.53
CA LYS A 200 0.63 -13.37 14.27
C LYS A 200 0.97 -14.86 14.16
N ASN A 201 0.40 -15.67 15.03
CA ASN A 201 0.61 -17.12 15.00
C ASN A 201 0.02 -17.75 13.73
N GLU A 202 -1.18 -17.33 13.31
CA GLU A 202 -1.82 -17.78 12.08
C GLU A 202 -1.00 -17.35 10.84
N ALA A 203 -0.54 -16.11 10.80
CA ALA A 203 0.31 -15.60 9.71
C ALA A 203 1.65 -16.36 9.63
N ALA A 204 2.24 -16.74 10.76
CA ALA A 204 3.47 -17.53 10.80
C ALA A 204 3.25 -18.98 10.34
N ALA A 205 2.10 -19.56 10.64
CA ALA A 205 1.73 -20.92 10.23
C ALA A 205 1.53 -21.02 8.69
N ASN A 206 0.95 -19.98 8.08
CA ASN A 206 0.68 -19.92 6.64
C ASN A 206 1.93 -19.64 5.77
N LYS A 207 3.07 -19.33 6.38
CA LYS A 207 4.37 -19.13 5.69
C LYS A 207 5.21 -20.40 5.56
N LYS A 208 4.75 -21.50 6.15
CA LYS A 208 5.42 -22.82 6.07
C LYS A 208 4.80 -23.68 4.99
#